data_65136ec4584fcc9d6daf32387236c18c
#
_entry.id   65136ec4584fcc9d6daf32387236c18c
#
_cell.length_a   1.000
_cell.length_b   1.000
_cell.length_c   1.000
_cell.angle_alpha   90.00
_cell.angle_beta   90.00
_cell.angle_gamma   90.00
#
_symmetry.space_group_name_H-M   'P 1'
#
loop_
_entity.id
_entity.type
_entity.pdbx_description
1 polymer ?
#
loop_
_entity_poly.entity_id
_entity_poly.type
_entity_poly.pdbx_seq_one_letter_code
_entity_poly.pdbx_strand_id
1 'polypeptide(L)'
;MTVVLAYSDRTSNTVFMAGDSCASDQIYQSLIKNPKVFHPVGRRDILIGCAGSFRMLNLMQHVSGIFPPENELATDDIDMSYLVTEFTPVIKAITEDFDEDDPWEMLIAVGSRIYRMQIDLSILEPTDNCDAIGIGGPVALGAFKVLNELAPYKSVEERMKHALTVACSSCKGCSPPFMFEHNEDIPREILNKIPKKRDKKGYEIIRHDIDVDESKADVSLEELLSNIDQKSSKHNGNKDSKSSKDKKHHNRFKQKKKP
;
A
#
# COMPACT_ATOMS: atom_id res chain seq x y z
N MET A 1 -5.11 3.18 13.09
CA MET A 1 -3.78 3.70 13.48
C MET A 1 -2.74 2.62 13.22
N THR A 2 -1.50 2.99 12.93
CA THR A 2 -0.50 2.03 12.41
C THR A 2 0.89 2.63 12.57
N VAL A 3 1.91 1.78 12.55
CA VAL A 3 3.30 2.13 12.25
C VAL A 3 3.87 1.12 11.27
N VAL A 4 4.42 1.60 10.17
CA VAL A 4 5.25 0.83 9.24
C VAL A 4 6.57 1.56 9.06
N LEU A 5 7.67 0.83 9.10
CA LEU A 5 9.04 1.33 8.94
C LEU A 5 9.73 0.53 7.84
N ALA A 6 10.37 1.21 6.91
CA ALA A 6 11.20 0.63 5.86
C ALA A 6 12.65 1.11 5.95
N TYR A 7 13.60 0.24 5.63
CA TYR A 7 15.02 0.53 5.56
C TYR A 7 15.68 -0.18 4.38
N SER A 8 16.37 0.57 3.55
CA SER A 8 17.17 0.04 2.45
C SER A 8 18.60 -0.20 2.90
N ASP A 9 19.00 -1.45 2.93
CA ASP A 9 20.41 -1.81 3.06
C ASP A 9 21.04 -1.89 1.67
N ARG A 10 21.73 -0.82 1.30
CA ARG A 10 22.42 -0.73 0.01
C ARG A 10 23.55 -1.72 -0.16
N THR A 11 24.05 -2.29 0.94
CA THR A 11 25.14 -3.27 0.90
C THR A 11 24.64 -4.62 0.39
N SER A 12 23.46 -5.00 0.83
CA SER A 12 22.79 -6.25 0.40
C SER A 12 21.80 -6.02 -0.75
N ASN A 13 21.61 -4.79 -1.20
CA ASN A 13 20.59 -4.40 -2.20
C ASN A 13 19.16 -4.84 -1.81
N THR A 14 18.87 -4.81 -0.50
CA THR A 14 17.63 -5.34 0.08
C THR A 14 16.92 -4.26 0.87
N VAL A 15 15.61 -4.17 0.72
CA VAL A 15 14.78 -3.37 1.61
C VAL A 15 14.13 -4.26 2.65
N PHE A 16 14.34 -3.92 3.91
CA PHE A 16 13.62 -4.48 5.06
C PHE A 16 12.44 -3.59 5.40
N MET A 17 11.30 -4.20 5.66
CA MET A 17 10.11 -3.48 6.07
C MET A 17 9.46 -4.19 7.26
N ALA A 18 8.96 -3.42 8.22
CA ALA A 18 8.28 -3.97 9.37
C ALA A 18 7.09 -3.12 9.78
N GLY A 19 6.02 -3.78 10.23
CA GLY A 19 4.80 -3.15 10.68
C GLY A 19 4.26 -3.76 11.96
N ASP A 20 3.43 -3.00 12.67
CA ASP A 20 2.68 -3.48 13.82
C ASP A 20 1.43 -4.26 13.41
N SER A 21 0.86 -5.02 14.36
CA SER A 21 -0.33 -5.85 14.12
C SER A 21 -1.61 -5.29 14.75
N CYS A 22 -1.63 -3.99 15.11
CA CYS A 22 -2.78 -3.39 15.74
C CYS A 22 -3.76 -2.81 14.71
N ALA A 23 -5.03 -3.20 14.80
CA ALA A 23 -6.14 -2.47 14.22
C ALA A 23 -6.78 -1.65 15.33
N SER A 24 -6.90 -0.35 15.14
CA SER A 24 -7.53 0.53 16.12
C SER A 24 -8.33 1.61 15.44
N ASP A 25 -9.48 1.91 16.02
CA ASP A 25 -10.23 3.13 15.82
C ASP A 25 -10.15 4.02 17.09
N GLN A 26 -11.06 4.95 17.24
CA GLN A 26 -11.06 5.85 18.41
C GLN A 26 -11.45 5.12 19.71
N ILE A 27 -12.12 3.97 19.65
CA ILE A 27 -12.74 3.27 20.77
C ILE A 27 -12.10 1.90 21.01
N TYR A 28 -11.85 1.17 19.94
CA TYR A 28 -11.37 -0.21 20.01
C TYR A 28 -9.94 -0.36 19.51
N GLN A 29 -9.26 -1.32 20.12
CA GLN A 29 -7.98 -1.81 19.68
C GLN A 29 -8.01 -3.34 19.65
N SER A 30 -7.61 -3.93 18.53
CA SER A 30 -7.52 -5.38 18.36
C SER A 30 -6.26 -5.75 17.61
N LEU A 31 -5.77 -6.96 17.83
CA LEU A 31 -4.70 -7.52 17.01
C LEU A 31 -5.31 -8.21 15.79
N ILE A 32 -4.72 -7.95 14.63
CA ILE A 32 -5.16 -8.52 13.36
C ILE A 32 -4.12 -9.51 12.84
N LYS A 33 -4.60 -10.50 12.08
CA LYS A 33 -3.75 -11.48 11.41
C LYS A 33 -3.21 -10.96 10.07
N ASN A 34 -3.94 -10.05 9.43
CA ASN A 34 -3.55 -9.49 8.14
C ASN A 34 -2.28 -8.65 8.33
N PRO A 35 -1.16 -9.03 7.69
CA PRO A 35 0.06 -8.24 7.79
C PRO A 35 -0.13 -6.87 7.12
N LYS A 36 0.45 -5.84 7.71
CA LYS A 36 0.49 -4.49 7.13
C LYS A 36 1.66 -4.31 6.17
N VAL A 37 2.56 -5.27 6.15
CA VAL A 37 3.70 -5.37 5.24
C VAL A 37 3.62 -6.71 4.53
N PHE A 38 3.67 -6.72 3.21
CA PHE A 38 3.47 -7.90 2.40
C PHE A 38 4.03 -7.73 0.99
N HIS A 39 4.17 -8.83 0.28
CA HIS A 39 4.43 -8.84 -1.16
C HIS A 39 3.11 -8.77 -1.93
N PRO A 40 2.97 -7.91 -2.95
CA PRO A 40 1.83 -7.95 -3.83
C PRO A 40 1.79 -9.27 -4.62
N VAL A 41 0.61 -9.67 -5.06
CA VAL A 41 0.42 -10.95 -5.76
C VAL A 41 1.37 -11.08 -6.96
N GLY A 42 2.15 -12.15 -6.99
CA GLY A 42 3.07 -12.45 -8.08
C GLY A 42 4.39 -11.68 -8.09
N ARG A 43 4.72 -10.85 -7.07
CA ARG A 43 5.92 -9.99 -7.03
C ARG A 43 6.64 -10.09 -5.68
N ARG A 44 7.65 -10.94 -5.59
CA ARG A 44 8.49 -11.06 -4.37
C ARG A 44 9.59 -10.00 -4.27
N ASP A 45 9.96 -9.42 -5.38
CA ASP A 45 10.90 -8.32 -5.50
C ASP A 45 10.33 -6.97 -5.03
N ILE A 46 9.01 -6.90 -4.80
CA ILE A 46 8.31 -5.72 -4.34
C ILE A 46 7.78 -5.97 -2.92
N LEU A 47 7.94 -4.98 -2.03
CA LEU A 47 7.26 -4.93 -0.75
C LEU A 47 6.31 -3.75 -0.69
N ILE A 48 5.17 -3.96 -0.08
CA ILE A 48 4.21 -2.91 0.21
C ILE A 48 3.94 -2.86 1.71
N GLY A 49 3.99 -1.65 2.26
CA GLY A 49 3.55 -1.38 3.62
C GLY A 49 2.41 -0.38 3.60
N CYS A 50 1.28 -0.69 4.24
CA CYS A 50 0.09 0.16 4.26
C CYS A 50 -0.22 0.69 5.66
N ALA A 51 -0.64 1.96 5.71
CA ALA A 51 -1.17 2.62 6.90
C ALA A 51 -2.48 3.33 6.57
N GLY A 52 -3.39 3.44 7.54
CA GLY A 52 -4.71 4.04 7.37
C GLY A 52 -5.75 3.02 6.97
N SER A 53 -6.33 3.16 5.79
CA SER A 53 -7.44 2.34 5.31
C SER A 53 -7.10 0.85 5.21
N PHE A 54 -7.89 0.02 5.88
CA PHE A 54 -7.82 -1.43 5.72
C PHE A 54 -8.37 -1.90 4.36
N ARG A 55 -9.25 -1.11 3.75
CA ARG A 55 -9.74 -1.40 2.39
C ARG A 55 -8.58 -1.32 1.40
N MET A 56 -7.74 -0.27 1.50
CA MET A 56 -6.54 -0.13 0.68
C MET A 56 -5.57 -1.29 0.90
N LEU A 57 -5.30 -1.64 2.16
CA LEU A 57 -4.45 -2.77 2.51
C LEU A 57 -4.94 -4.07 1.86
N ASN A 58 -6.23 -4.37 1.97
CA ASN A 58 -6.80 -5.60 1.42
C ASN A 58 -6.74 -5.63 -0.11
N LEU A 59 -7.01 -4.51 -0.79
CA LEU A 59 -6.90 -4.42 -2.25
C LEU A 59 -5.46 -4.70 -2.70
N MET A 60 -4.49 -4.02 -2.09
CA MET A 60 -3.08 -4.19 -2.44
C MET A 60 -2.55 -5.60 -2.16
N GLN A 61 -3.12 -6.29 -1.17
CA GLN A 61 -2.70 -7.63 -0.76
C GLN A 61 -3.31 -8.74 -1.60
N HIS A 62 -4.55 -8.58 -2.08
CA HIS A 62 -5.33 -9.68 -2.67
C HIS A 62 -5.69 -9.48 -4.14
N VAL A 63 -5.59 -8.27 -4.69
CA VAL A 63 -5.86 -8.05 -6.11
C VAL A 63 -4.63 -8.40 -6.93
N SER A 64 -4.80 -9.29 -7.90
CA SER A 64 -3.75 -9.64 -8.86
C SER A 64 -3.68 -8.62 -10.00
N GLY A 65 -2.50 -8.46 -10.61
CA GLY A 65 -2.31 -7.58 -11.77
C GLY A 65 -2.11 -6.10 -11.44
N ILE A 66 -1.99 -5.74 -10.16
CA ILE A 66 -1.61 -4.36 -9.75
C ILE A 66 -0.21 -4.02 -10.25
N PHE A 67 0.69 -4.98 -10.18
CA PHE A 67 1.98 -4.93 -10.87
C PHE A 67 2.03 -6.03 -11.92
N PRO A 68 2.57 -5.77 -13.10
CA PRO A 68 2.86 -6.82 -14.08
C PRO A 68 3.80 -7.88 -13.50
N PRO A 69 3.71 -9.14 -13.96
CA PRO A 69 4.62 -10.19 -13.52
C PRO A 69 6.09 -9.82 -13.81
N GLU A 70 7.03 -10.37 -13.03
CA GLU A 70 8.46 -10.06 -13.13
C GLU A 70 9.06 -10.32 -14.54
N ASN A 71 8.51 -11.31 -15.28
CA ASN A 71 8.95 -11.61 -16.63
C ASN A 71 8.49 -10.59 -17.68
N GLU A 72 7.49 -9.77 -17.38
CA GLU A 72 6.99 -8.71 -18.24
C GLU A 72 7.62 -7.37 -17.88
N LEU A 73 7.81 -7.11 -16.59
CA LEU A 73 8.38 -5.89 -16.06
C LEU A 73 9.46 -6.21 -15.01
N ALA A 74 10.72 -6.01 -15.36
CA ALA A 74 11.81 -6.24 -14.42
C ALA A 74 11.84 -5.19 -13.30
N THR A 75 12.39 -5.57 -12.13
CA THR A 75 12.52 -4.72 -10.95
C THR A 75 13.20 -3.38 -11.27
N ASP A 76 14.24 -3.39 -12.09
CA ASP A 76 14.99 -2.18 -12.48
C ASP A 76 14.16 -1.19 -13.32
N ASP A 77 13.14 -1.67 -14.02
CA ASP A 77 12.27 -0.86 -14.86
C ASP A 77 11.13 -0.19 -14.07
N ILE A 78 10.94 -0.59 -12.79
CA ILE A 78 9.98 0.04 -11.89
C ILE A 78 10.67 1.18 -11.14
N ASP A 79 10.72 2.34 -11.77
CA ASP A 79 11.27 3.57 -11.22
C ASP A 79 10.17 4.59 -10.88
N MET A 80 10.57 5.79 -10.49
CA MET A 80 9.64 6.89 -10.23
C MET A 80 8.76 7.20 -11.43
N SER A 81 9.30 7.14 -12.65
CA SER A 81 8.53 7.40 -13.88
C SER A 81 7.42 6.36 -14.05
N TYR A 82 7.75 5.08 -13.92
CA TYR A 82 6.77 4.00 -13.97
C TYR A 82 5.68 4.16 -12.90
N LEU A 83 6.08 4.44 -11.67
CA LEU A 83 5.12 4.61 -10.57
C LEU A 83 4.15 5.78 -10.82
N VAL A 84 4.62 6.87 -11.42
CA VAL A 84 3.77 8.02 -11.74
C VAL A 84 2.89 7.77 -12.96
N THR A 85 3.41 7.15 -14.03
CA THR A 85 2.69 7.06 -15.30
C THR A 85 1.82 5.81 -15.44
N GLU A 86 2.23 4.69 -14.85
CA GLU A 86 1.55 3.40 -15.01
C GLU A 86 0.85 2.96 -13.71
N PHE A 87 1.55 3.00 -12.58
CA PHE A 87 1.00 2.54 -11.31
C PHE A 87 -0.05 3.50 -10.72
N THR A 88 0.21 4.82 -10.74
CA THR A 88 -0.73 5.82 -10.20
C THR A 88 -2.12 5.76 -10.84
N PRO A 89 -2.29 5.63 -12.18
CA PRO A 89 -3.60 5.44 -12.79
C PRO A 89 -4.35 4.22 -12.28
N VAL A 90 -3.65 3.10 -12.03
CA VAL A 90 -4.24 1.88 -11.44
C VAL A 90 -4.75 2.17 -10.04
N ILE A 91 -3.93 2.79 -9.18
CA ILE A 91 -4.34 3.14 -7.82
C ILE A 91 -5.53 4.12 -7.84
N LYS A 92 -5.51 5.11 -8.70
CA LYS A 92 -6.63 6.04 -8.87
C LYS A 92 -7.92 5.32 -9.20
N ALA A 93 -7.89 4.38 -10.14
CA ALA A 93 -9.06 3.62 -10.55
C ALA A 93 -9.62 2.75 -9.41
N ILE A 94 -8.76 2.05 -8.65
CA ILE A 94 -9.22 1.19 -7.55
C ILE A 94 -9.67 1.98 -6.31
N THR A 95 -9.27 3.25 -6.19
CA THR A 95 -9.66 4.12 -5.06
C THR A 95 -10.77 5.11 -5.41
N GLU A 96 -11.34 5.06 -6.60
CA GLU A 96 -12.39 6.00 -7.05
C GLU A 96 -13.61 6.04 -6.12
N ASP A 97 -13.96 4.88 -5.53
CA ASP A 97 -15.10 4.73 -4.60
C ASP A 97 -14.68 4.90 -3.11
N PHE A 98 -13.48 5.38 -2.80
CA PHE A 98 -13.07 5.60 -1.42
C PHE A 98 -13.66 6.91 -0.89
N ASP A 99 -14.06 6.90 0.37
CA ASP A 99 -14.49 8.11 1.06
C ASP A 99 -13.28 9.02 1.31
N GLU A 100 -13.47 10.35 1.19
CA GLU A 100 -12.43 11.34 1.49
C GLU A 100 -11.93 11.25 2.96
N ASP A 101 -12.78 10.73 3.85
CA ASP A 101 -12.48 10.54 5.27
C ASP A 101 -11.73 9.23 5.58
N ASP A 102 -11.37 8.42 4.57
CA ASP A 102 -10.62 7.17 4.75
C ASP A 102 -9.14 7.32 4.28
N PRO A 103 -8.32 8.06 5.05
CA PRO A 103 -6.95 8.37 4.65
C PRO A 103 -6.09 7.12 4.61
N TRP A 104 -5.17 7.09 3.66
CA TRP A 104 -4.18 6.03 3.52
C TRP A 104 -2.82 6.58 3.09
N GLU A 105 -1.79 5.86 3.49
CA GLU A 105 -0.41 6.02 3.05
C GLU A 105 0.17 4.66 2.73
N MET A 106 1.10 4.62 1.79
CA MET A 106 1.76 3.39 1.37
C MET A 106 3.26 3.60 1.20
N LEU A 107 4.06 2.67 1.70
CA LEU A 107 5.45 2.50 1.32
C LEU A 107 5.54 1.40 0.27
N ILE A 108 6.28 1.68 -0.79
CA ILE A 108 6.56 0.75 -1.89
C ILE A 108 8.07 0.58 -1.94
N ALA A 109 8.55 -0.65 -1.75
CA ALA A 109 9.96 -0.98 -1.91
C ALA A 109 10.16 -1.79 -3.19
N VAL A 110 11.09 -1.35 -4.04
CA VAL A 110 11.43 -1.99 -5.31
C VAL A 110 12.95 -2.03 -5.43
N GLY A 111 13.53 -3.20 -5.49
CA GLY A 111 14.98 -3.36 -5.40
C GLY A 111 15.49 -2.70 -4.11
N SER A 112 16.48 -1.82 -4.20
CA SER A 112 16.99 -1.06 -3.06
C SER A 112 16.32 0.30 -2.85
N ARG A 113 15.24 0.61 -3.55
CA ARG A 113 14.56 1.91 -3.50
C ARG A 113 13.31 1.83 -2.65
N ILE A 114 13.01 2.92 -1.96
CA ILE A 114 11.79 3.08 -1.16
C ILE A 114 11.05 4.29 -1.73
N TYR A 115 9.76 4.14 -1.94
CA TYR A 115 8.85 5.20 -2.34
C TYR A 115 7.71 5.30 -1.34
N ARG A 116 7.27 6.53 -1.07
CA ARG A 116 6.05 6.80 -0.30
C ARG A 116 4.98 7.33 -1.24
N MET A 117 3.81 6.71 -1.24
CA MET A 117 2.61 7.21 -1.91
C MET A 117 1.59 7.66 -0.88
N GLN A 118 0.95 8.81 -1.13
CA GLN A 118 -0.05 9.41 -0.26
C GLN A 118 -1.43 9.41 -0.93
N ILE A 119 -2.45 9.71 -0.16
CA ILE A 119 -3.86 9.71 -0.61
C ILE A 119 -4.11 10.64 -1.81
N ASP A 120 -3.36 11.72 -1.95
CA ASP A 120 -3.42 12.63 -3.09
C ASP A 120 -2.69 12.09 -4.34
N LEU A 121 -2.25 10.83 -4.28
CA LEU A 121 -1.50 10.13 -5.32
C LEU A 121 -0.08 10.69 -5.56
N SER A 122 0.39 11.59 -4.71
CA SER A 122 1.79 12.04 -4.77
C SER A 122 2.74 10.91 -4.38
N ILE A 123 3.88 10.83 -5.08
CA ILE A 123 4.92 9.84 -4.82
C ILE A 123 6.21 10.58 -4.45
N LEU A 124 6.82 10.16 -3.36
CA LEU A 124 8.07 10.73 -2.83
C LEU A 124 9.11 9.62 -2.70
N GLU A 125 10.34 9.90 -3.07
CA GLU A 125 11.49 9.06 -2.79
C GLU A 125 12.33 9.72 -1.69
N PRO A 126 12.50 9.10 -0.51
CA PRO A 126 13.27 9.70 0.57
C PRO A 126 14.74 9.75 0.21
N THR A 127 15.44 10.83 0.59
CA THR A 127 16.89 10.96 0.43
C THR A 127 17.68 10.04 1.35
N ASP A 128 17.10 9.74 2.50
CA ASP A 128 17.63 8.77 3.45
C ASP A 128 17.26 7.35 3.05
N ASN A 129 18.04 6.39 3.51
CA ASN A 129 17.79 4.97 3.23
C ASN A 129 16.63 4.40 4.07
N CYS A 130 15.80 5.21 4.69
CA CYS A 130 14.70 4.78 5.53
C CYS A 130 13.52 5.76 5.47
N ASP A 131 12.33 5.22 5.63
CA ASP A 131 11.10 6.00 5.78
C ASP A 131 10.10 5.25 6.66
N ALA A 132 9.11 5.97 7.20
CA ALA A 132 8.06 5.36 8.01
C ALA A 132 6.73 6.10 7.86
N ILE A 133 5.64 5.35 7.89
CA ILE A 133 4.27 5.84 7.72
C ILE A 133 3.37 5.47 8.89
N GLY A 134 2.20 6.09 8.91
CA GLY A 134 1.21 5.95 9.98
C GLY A 134 1.54 6.81 11.20
N ILE A 135 0.65 6.79 12.19
CA ILE A 135 0.75 7.67 13.38
C ILE A 135 2.02 7.46 14.20
N GLY A 136 2.53 6.23 14.23
CA GLY A 136 3.81 5.90 14.89
C GLY A 136 5.04 6.19 14.03
N GLY A 137 4.85 6.51 12.75
CA GLY A 137 5.91 6.69 11.77
C GLY A 137 7.00 7.66 12.19
N PRO A 138 6.68 8.92 12.55
CA PRO A 138 7.71 9.90 12.94
C PRO A 138 8.55 9.45 14.14
N VAL A 139 7.95 8.78 15.12
CA VAL A 139 8.65 8.27 16.31
C VAL A 139 9.55 7.09 15.94
N ALA A 140 9.04 6.13 15.15
CA ALA A 140 9.80 4.98 14.68
C ALA A 140 10.99 5.43 13.83
N LEU A 141 10.78 6.36 12.90
CA LEU A 141 11.82 6.87 12.01
C LEU A 141 12.95 7.55 12.79
N GLY A 142 12.60 8.44 13.74
CA GLY A 142 13.59 9.11 14.58
C GLY A 142 14.39 8.12 15.43
N ALA A 143 13.72 7.16 16.08
CA ALA A 143 14.37 6.13 16.87
C ALA A 143 15.29 5.24 16.00
N PHE A 144 14.83 4.86 14.79
CA PHE A 144 15.61 4.03 13.89
C PHE A 144 16.88 4.74 13.39
N LYS A 145 16.79 6.00 13.00
CA LYS A 145 17.97 6.79 12.58
C LYS A 145 19.05 6.81 13.66
N VAL A 146 18.66 7.06 14.92
CA VAL A 146 19.58 7.04 16.05
C VAL A 146 20.19 5.65 16.25
N LEU A 147 19.39 4.59 16.19
CA LEU A 147 19.86 3.22 16.33
C LEU A 147 20.78 2.79 15.18
N ASN A 148 20.52 3.28 13.98
CA ASN A 148 21.34 2.99 12.80
C ASN A 148 22.74 3.59 12.93
N GLU A 149 22.88 4.74 13.59
CA GLU A 149 24.18 5.38 13.86
C GLU A 149 24.89 4.78 15.07
N LEU A 150 24.17 4.57 16.18
CA LEU A 150 24.78 4.21 17.46
C LEU A 150 24.92 2.70 17.70
N ALA A 151 24.12 1.89 17.01
CA ALA A 151 24.11 0.43 17.16
C ALA A 151 24.24 -0.33 15.83
N PRO A 152 25.20 0.04 14.94
CA PRO A 152 25.34 -0.60 13.63
C PRO A 152 25.74 -2.09 13.73
N TYR A 153 26.23 -2.53 14.89
CA TYR A 153 26.56 -3.92 15.19
C TYR A 153 25.35 -4.82 15.43
N LYS A 154 24.15 -4.26 15.62
CA LYS A 154 22.91 -5.02 15.71
C LYS A 154 22.37 -5.31 14.31
N SER A 155 21.65 -6.42 14.18
CA SER A 155 20.94 -6.72 12.93
C SER A 155 19.92 -5.63 12.58
N VAL A 156 19.57 -5.52 11.29
CA VAL A 156 18.55 -4.58 10.84
C VAL A 156 17.24 -4.82 11.57
N GLU A 157 16.81 -6.07 11.67
CA GLU A 157 15.57 -6.46 12.34
C GLU A 157 15.55 -6.06 13.82
N GLU A 158 16.67 -6.24 14.55
CA GLU A 158 16.76 -5.81 15.94
C GLU A 158 16.62 -4.31 16.10
N ARG A 159 17.26 -3.51 15.23
CA ARG A 159 17.15 -2.05 15.21
C ARG A 159 15.73 -1.61 14.91
N MET A 160 15.09 -2.20 13.89
CA MET A 160 13.70 -1.94 13.54
C MET A 160 12.74 -2.31 14.66
N LYS A 161 12.94 -3.48 15.29
CA LYS A 161 12.12 -3.92 16.44
C LYS A 161 12.21 -2.94 17.59
N HIS A 162 13.40 -2.44 17.92
CA HIS A 162 13.55 -1.43 18.96
C HIS A 162 12.85 -0.11 18.59
N ALA A 163 13.01 0.36 17.37
CA ALA A 163 12.37 1.59 16.89
C ALA A 163 10.84 1.50 16.93
N LEU A 164 10.26 0.38 16.47
CA LEU A 164 8.84 0.11 16.55
C LEU A 164 8.34 -0.01 18.00
N THR A 165 9.14 -0.60 18.90
CA THR A 165 8.80 -0.66 20.32
C THR A 165 8.72 0.73 20.94
N VAL A 166 9.63 1.64 20.60
CA VAL A 166 9.60 3.04 21.06
C VAL A 166 8.34 3.73 20.53
N ALA A 167 8.00 3.54 19.24
CA ALA A 167 6.79 4.09 18.65
C ALA A 167 5.53 3.58 19.36
N CYS A 168 5.43 2.27 19.61
CA CYS A 168 4.29 1.69 20.30
C CYS A 168 4.16 2.13 21.76
N SER A 169 5.26 2.45 22.42
CA SER A 169 5.21 3.00 23.79
C SER A 169 4.72 4.44 23.86
N SER A 170 4.84 5.17 22.76
CA SER A 170 4.55 6.62 22.68
C SER A 170 3.23 6.92 21.97
N CYS A 171 2.79 6.04 21.06
CA CYS A 171 1.64 6.27 20.19
C CYS A 171 0.53 5.26 20.50
N LYS A 172 -0.67 5.77 20.83
CA LYS A 172 -1.86 4.91 20.91
C LYS A 172 -2.17 4.31 19.54
N GLY A 173 -2.65 3.06 19.54
CA GLY A 173 -3.08 2.38 18.30
C GLY A 173 -1.96 1.73 17.49
N CYS A 174 -0.75 1.64 18.04
CA CYS A 174 0.30 0.79 17.55
C CYS A 174 0.61 -0.28 18.61
N SER A 175 0.77 -1.54 18.23
CA SER A 175 1.01 -2.63 19.18
C SER A 175 1.72 -3.82 18.52
N PRO A 176 2.68 -4.47 19.22
CA PRO A 176 3.20 -5.75 18.77
C PRO A 176 2.07 -6.81 18.75
N PRO A 177 2.29 -7.98 18.07
CA PRO A 177 3.54 -8.39 17.43
C PRO A 177 3.90 -7.57 16.20
N PHE A 178 5.20 -7.51 15.87
CA PHE A 178 5.68 -6.90 14.64
C PHE A 178 5.87 -7.96 13.57
N MET A 179 5.44 -7.64 12.36
CA MET A 179 5.67 -8.45 11.16
C MET A 179 6.86 -7.85 10.42
N PHE A 180 7.79 -8.71 10.00
CA PHE A 180 9.01 -8.34 9.27
C PHE A 180 9.00 -9.04 7.93
N GLU A 181 9.31 -8.29 6.88
CA GLU A 181 9.48 -8.78 5.53
C GLU A 181 10.70 -8.10 4.88
N HIS A 182 11.24 -8.71 3.86
CA HIS A 182 12.27 -8.12 3.01
C HIS A 182 12.01 -8.53 1.56
N ASN A 183 12.36 -7.65 0.62
CA ASN A 183 12.26 -8.00 -0.79
C ASN A 183 13.46 -8.85 -1.22
N GLU A 184 13.22 -9.74 -2.17
CA GLU A 184 14.26 -10.55 -2.81
C GLU A 184 14.69 -9.86 -4.11
N ASP A 185 15.96 -9.51 -4.21
CA ASP A 185 16.53 -9.09 -5.50
C ASP A 185 16.80 -10.35 -6.32
N ILE A 186 15.94 -10.64 -7.29
CA ILE A 186 16.13 -11.79 -8.18
C ILE A 186 16.91 -11.33 -9.40
N PRO A 187 18.19 -11.72 -9.53
CA PRO A 187 19.00 -11.31 -10.66
C PRO A 187 18.38 -11.69 -12.00
N ARG A 188 18.38 -10.78 -12.98
CA ARG A 188 17.86 -11.02 -14.36
C ARG A 188 18.39 -12.31 -15.00
N GLU A 189 19.61 -12.73 -14.66
CA GLU A 189 20.19 -13.99 -15.13
C GLU A 189 19.44 -15.23 -14.63
N ILE A 190 18.84 -15.16 -13.46
CA ILE A 190 18.02 -16.23 -12.89
C ILE A 190 16.64 -16.19 -13.50
N LEU A 191 16.02 -15.02 -13.65
CA LEU A 191 14.72 -14.86 -14.32
C LEU A 191 14.72 -15.42 -15.74
N ASN A 192 15.79 -15.18 -16.50
CA ASN A 192 15.94 -15.70 -17.86
C ASN A 192 16.11 -17.23 -17.95
N LYS A 193 16.44 -17.91 -16.85
CA LYS A 193 16.57 -19.37 -16.77
C LYS A 193 15.28 -20.08 -16.34
N ILE A 194 14.29 -19.33 -15.87
CA ILE A 194 13.01 -19.89 -15.43
C ILE A 194 12.20 -20.29 -16.68
N PRO A 195 11.76 -21.56 -16.80
CA PRO A 195 10.99 -22.00 -17.95
C PRO A 195 9.65 -21.26 -18.03
N LYS A 196 9.44 -20.54 -19.11
CA LYS A 196 8.17 -19.87 -19.38
C LYS A 196 7.10 -20.91 -19.70
N LYS A 197 6.18 -21.16 -18.77
CA LYS A 197 5.00 -22.01 -18.99
C LYS A 197 3.84 -21.13 -19.43
N ARG A 198 3.24 -21.46 -20.58
CA ARG A 198 2.01 -20.79 -21.03
C ARG A 198 0.79 -21.51 -20.49
N ASP A 199 -0.18 -20.76 -20.00
CA ASP A 199 -1.48 -21.30 -19.63
C ASP A 199 -2.31 -21.69 -20.89
N LYS A 200 -3.51 -22.25 -20.68
CA LYS A 200 -4.42 -22.60 -21.77
C LYS A 200 -4.95 -21.43 -22.59
N LYS A 201 -4.73 -20.18 -22.12
CA LYS A 201 -5.11 -18.93 -22.79
C LYS A 201 -3.92 -18.25 -23.48
N GLY A 202 -2.71 -18.82 -23.38
CA GLY A 202 -1.49 -18.31 -24.01
C GLY A 202 -0.66 -17.36 -23.14
N TYR A 203 -1.04 -17.14 -21.89
CA TYR A 203 -0.24 -16.37 -20.94
C TYR A 203 0.93 -17.20 -20.42
N GLU A 204 2.11 -16.58 -20.32
CA GLU A 204 3.28 -17.23 -19.75
C GLU A 204 3.15 -17.26 -18.22
N ILE A 205 3.17 -18.46 -17.63
CA ILE A 205 3.15 -18.64 -16.17
C ILE A 205 4.58 -18.96 -15.72
N ILE A 206 5.18 -18.08 -14.94
CA ILE A 206 6.40 -18.38 -14.21
C ILE A 206 6.01 -19.01 -12.88
N ARG A 207 6.34 -20.28 -12.71
CA ARG A 207 6.29 -20.92 -11.40
C ARG A 207 7.69 -20.80 -10.77
N HIS A 208 7.80 -19.98 -9.76
CA HIS A 208 8.78 -20.21 -8.73
C HIS A 208 8.33 -21.45 -7.93
N ASP A 209 9.24 -22.36 -7.64
CA ASP A 209 8.98 -23.54 -6.77
C ASP A 209 8.77 -23.15 -5.28
N ILE A 210 8.38 -21.92 -5.03
CA ILE A 210 7.92 -21.44 -3.75
C ILE A 210 6.43 -21.17 -3.95
N ASP A 211 5.58 -21.96 -3.27
CA ASP A 211 4.12 -21.89 -3.26
C ASP A 211 3.54 -20.47 -3.09
N VAL A 212 3.66 -19.65 -4.13
CA VAL A 212 2.72 -18.54 -4.30
C VAL A 212 1.53 -19.15 -4.99
N ASP A 213 0.60 -19.55 -4.20
CA ASP A 213 -0.66 -20.13 -4.63
C ASP A 213 -1.48 -19.01 -5.30
N GLU A 214 -1.28 -18.82 -6.63
CA GLU A 214 -2.08 -17.86 -7.42
C GLU A 214 -3.58 -18.17 -7.33
N SER A 215 -3.96 -19.37 -6.87
CA SER A 215 -5.35 -19.72 -6.57
C SER A 215 -5.92 -18.95 -5.37
N LYS A 216 -5.07 -18.22 -4.61
CA LYS A 216 -5.47 -17.37 -3.50
C LYS A 216 -5.69 -15.91 -3.87
N ALA A 217 -5.47 -15.51 -5.13
CA ALA A 217 -5.90 -14.20 -5.58
C ALA A 217 -7.43 -14.21 -5.71
N ASP A 218 -8.10 -13.55 -4.79
CA ASP A 218 -9.58 -13.57 -4.72
C ASP A 218 -10.23 -12.81 -5.89
N VAL A 219 -9.54 -11.81 -6.47
CA VAL A 219 -10.05 -10.97 -7.56
C VAL A 219 -8.91 -10.48 -8.46
N SER A 220 -9.11 -10.48 -9.77
CA SER A 220 -8.18 -9.85 -10.70
C SER A 220 -8.44 -8.34 -10.82
N LEU A 221 -7.39 -7.56 -11.16
CA LEU A 221 -7.54 -6.12 -11.41
C LEU A 221 -8.57 -5.84 -12.52
N GLU A 222 -8.57 -6.64 -13.60
CA GLU A 222 -9.52 -6.51 -14.71
C GLU A 222 -10.97 -6.70 -14.24
N GLU A 223 -11.19 -7.66 -13.37
CA GLU A 223 -12.51 -7.94 -12.78
C GLU A 223 -12.96 -6.80 -11.86
N LEU A 224 -12.03 -6.25 -11.07
CA LEU A 224 -12.29 -5.10 -10.21
C LEU A 224 -12.67 -3.87 -11.03
N LEU A 225 -11.88 -3.52 -12.05
CA LEU A 225 -12.13 -2.37 -12.92
C LEU A 225 -13.43 -2.51 -13.71
N SER A 226 -13.75 -3.71 -14.23
CA SER A 226 -15.01 -3.95 -14.93
C SER A 226 -16.25 -3.75 -14.03
N ASN A 227 -16.13 -4.08 -12.75
CA ASN A 227 -17.20 -3.87 -11.77
C ASN A 227 -17.38 -2.38 -11.42
N ILE A 228 -16.33 -1.58 -11.46
CA ILE A 228 -16.37 -0.13 -11.25
C ILE A 228 -17.10 0.53 -12.43
N ASP A 229 -16.74 0.20 -13.67
CA ASP A 229 -17.38 0.75 -14.87
C ASP A 229 -18.87 0.43 -14.95
N GLN A 230 -19.30 -0.75 -14.53
CA GLN A 230 -20.73 -1.13 -14.47
C GLN A 230 -21.51 -0.35 -13.40
N LYS A 231 -20.87 0.04 -12.29
CA LYS A 231 -21.50 0.86 -11.25
C LYS A 231 -21.63 2.31 -11.68
N SER A 232 -20.61 2.88 -12.31
CA SER A 232 -20.62 4.26 -12.81
C SER A 232 -21.69 4.48 -13.88
N SER A 233 -21.89 3.51 -14.77
CA SER A 233 -22.95 3.58 -15.79
C SER A 233 -24.37 3.50 -15.20
N LYS A 234 -24.59 2.80 -14.08
CA LYS A 234 -25.89 2.75 -13.38
C LYS A 234 -26.18 4.01 -12.56
N HIS A 235 -25.15 4.72 -12.10
CA HIS A 235 -25.35 5.96 -11.32
C HIS A 235 -25.69 7.17 -12.20
N ASN A 236 -25.17 7.24 -13.42
CA ASN A 236 -25.48 8.29 -14.38
C ASN A 236 -26.90 8.18 -14.98
N GLY A 237 -27.47 6.98 -15.06
CA GLY A 237 -28.85 6.78 -15.53
C GLY A 237 -29.95 7.27 -14.57
N ASN A 238 -29.63 7.60 -13.32
CA ASN A 238 -30.63 7.98 -12.30
C ASN A 238 -30.63 9.47 -11.92
N LYS A 239 -29.76 10.29 -12.53
CA LYS A 239 -29.69 11.74 -12.25
C LYS A 239 -30.61 12.58 -13.12
N ASP A 240 -31.08 12.06 -14.25
CA ASP A 240 -31.92 12.84 -15.18
C ASP A 240 -33.43 12.83 -14.88
N SER A 241 -33.88 12.07 -13.86
CA SER A 241 -35.32 11.98 -13.55
C SER A 241 -35.79 12.74 -12.28
N LYS A 242 -34.91 13.51 -11.59
CA LYS A 242 -35.28 14.23 -10.36
C LYS A 242 -35.17 15.75 -10.38
N SER A 243 -35.05 16.38 -11.54
CA SER A 243 -34.84 17.84 -11.60
C SER A 243 -36.07 18.67 -12.04
N SER A 244 -37.31 18.21 -11.80
CA SER A 244 -38.49 19.01 -12.21
C SER A 244 -39.61 19.16 -11.18
N LYS A 245 -39.39 18.91 -9.88
CA LYS A 245 -40.44 19.18 -8.87
C LYS A 245 -39.85 19.63 -7.55
N ASP A 246 -39.31 20.84 -7.45
CA ASP A 246 -39.21 21.57 -6.19
C ASP A 246 -38.71 23.03 -6.43
N LYS A 247 -39.52 23.80 -7.18
CA LYS A 247 -39.43 25.26 -7.17
C LYS A 247 -40.79 25.85 -6.89
N LYS A 248 -41.27 25.69 -5.65
CA LYS A 248 -42.34 26.54 -5.08
C LYS A 248 -42.41 26.27 -3.60
N HIS A 249 -41.66 27.03 -2.81
CA HIS A 249 -41.96 27.42 -1.42
C HIS A 249 -40.67 27.85 -0.73
N HIS A 250 -40.24 29.07 -0.96
CA HIS A 250 -39.48 29.83 0.03
C HIS A 250 -39.48 31.32 -0.34
N ASN A 251 -40.60 31.96 -0.06
CA ASN A 251 -40.66 33.42 0.06
C ASN A 251 -41.69 33.76 1.11
N ARG A 252 -41.30 33.78 2.35
CA ARG A 252 -41.97 34.49 3.48
C ARG A 252 -41.16 34.26 4.74
N PHE A 253 -40.24 35.18 5.02
CA PHE A 253 -39.92 35.64 6.39
C PHE A 253 -38.69 36.55 6.31
N LYS A 254 -38.93 37.79 5.87
CA LYS A 254 -38.11 38.94 6.27
C LYS A 254 -39.07 40.05 6.57
N GLN A 255 -39.22 40.33 7.85
CA GLN A 255 -39.41 41.68 8.42
C GLN A 255 -39.78 41.61 9.88
N LYS A 256 -38.97 42.31 10.64
CA LYS A 256 -39.16 42.85 12.00
C LYS A 256 -38.01 42.43 12.93
N LYS A 257 -37.27 43.31 13.58
CA LYS A 257 -37.13 44.73 13.69
C LYS A 257 -36.00 45.04 14.64
N LYS A 258 -35.37 46.16 14.46
CA LYS A 258 -34.70 46.93 15.49
C LYS A 258 -35.78 47.55 16.47
N PRO A 259 -35.42 48.07 17.64
CA PRO A 259 -34.22 48.86 17.93
C PRO A 259 -33.21 48.12 18.81
#